data_be4789335bb084c7e57d8911428a9432
#
_entry.id   be4789335bb084c7e57d8911428a9432
#
_cell.length_a   1.000
_cell.length_b   1.000
_cell.length_c   1.000
_cell.angle_alpha   90.00
_cell.angle_beta   90.00
_cell.angle_gamma   90.00
#
_symmetry.space_group_name_H-M   'P 1'
#
loop_
_entity.id
_entity.type
_entity.pdbx_description
1 polymer ?
#
loop_
_entity_poly.entity_id
_entity_poly.type
_entity_poly.pdbx_seq_one_letter_code
_entity_poly.pdbx_strand_id
1 'polypeptide(L)'
;MEFQDVVRRRRMVRAFTDEPVSDESVRRIMRNALRGPSAGFSQGQAFLVLRGEEKERFHDLVRPWTARSARTAPVLVVPFAVKDAYLDRYAQPDKGWTDRGEEHWPVPFWYVDTGMAVLLILQTAVDEGLGAVYFGIGAEDVDAVREAFGVPADHEPIGAVAIGHGAEEGVSPGASPNTRGRRPFDEVVHFGRW
;
A
#
# COMPACT_ATOMS: atom_id res chain seq x y z
N MET A 1 8.05 -17.82 -6.38
CA MET A 1 9.26 -17.23 -7.07
C MET A 1 10.37 -17.08 -6.03
N GLU A 2 11.65 -17.09 -6.45
CA GLU A 2 12.75 -16.77 -5.51
C GLU A 2 12.66 -15.30 -5.08
N PHE A 3 12.94 -15.02 -3.80
CA PHE A 3 12.78 -13.67 -3.23
C PHE A 3 13.53 -12.58 -4.01
N GLN A 4 14.77 -12.88 -4.43
CA GLN A 4 15.58 -11.93 -5.21
C GLN A 4 14.96 -11.62 -6.58
N ASP A 5 14.24 -12.57 -7.16
CA ASP A 5 13.52 -12.36 -8.41
C ASP A 5 12.30 -11.46 -8.20
N VAL A 6 11.57 -11.67 -7.11
CA VAL A 6 10.44 -10.80 -6.72
C VAL A 6 10.92 -9.35 -6.58
N VAL A 7 12.01 -9.12 -5.82
CA VAL A 7 12.57 -7.78 -5.61
C VAL A 7 13.01 -7.12 -6.91
N ARG A 8 13.69 -7.89 -7.81
CA ARG A 8 14.14 -7.38 -9.11
C ARG A 8 12.98 -7.06 -10.06
N ARG A 9 11.97 -7.92 -10.11
CA ARG A 9 10.82 -7.79 -11.03
C ARG A 9 9.79 -6.79 -10.58
N ARG A 10 9.70 -6.52 -9.27
CA ARG A 10 8.71 -5.56 -8.74
C ARG A 10 8.90 -4.19 -9.39
N ARG A 11 7.90 -3.77 -10.11
CA ARG A 11 7.76 -2.44 -10.70
C ARG A 11 6.35 -1.93 -10.51
N MET A 12 6.12 -0.63 -10.72
CA MET A 12 4.77 -0.06 -10.74
C MET A 12 4.16 -0.27 -12.14
N VAL A 13 3.24 -1.23 -12.23
CA VAL A 13 2.47 -1.53 -13.45
C VAL A 13 1.25 -0.64 -13.46
N ARG A 14 1.07 0.15 -14.52
CA ARG A 14 -0.01 1.15 -14.63
C ARG A 14 -1.03 0.85 -15.72
N ALA A 15 -0.80 -0.16 -16.53
CA ALA A 15 -1.74 -0.63 -17.55
C ALA A 15 -2.07 -2.09 -17.28
N PHE A 16 -3.36 -2.40 -17.23
CA PHE A 16 -3.86 -3.73 -16.90
C PHE A 16 -4.84 -4.20 -17.97
N THR A 17 -4.91 -5.53 -18.14
CA THR A 17 -5.98 -6.17 -18.88
C THR A 17 -7.23 -6.27 -18.00
N ASP A 18 -8.35 -6.64 -18.61
CA ASP A 18 -9.61 -6.93 -17.91
C ASP A 18 -9.68 -8.37 -17.37
N GLU A 19 -8.61 -9.16 -17.54
CA GLU A 19 -8.52 -10.51 -17.03
C GLU A 19 -8.71 -10.54 -15.50
N PRO A 20 -9.66 -11.34 -15.00
CA PRO A 20 -9.98 -11.36 -13.58
C PRO A 20 -8.83 -11.95 -12.74
N VAL A 21 -8.61 -11.38 -11.56
CA VAL A 21 -7.73 -11.95 -10.54
C VAL A 21 -8.51 -12.89 -9.65
N SER A 22 -7.99 -14.09 -9.42
CA SER A 22 -8.67 -15.11 -8.62
C SER A 22 -8.82 -14.67 -7.15
N ASP A 23 -9.88 -15.14 -6.49
CA ASP A 23 -10.07 -14.91 -5.06
C ASP A 23 -8.95 -15.52 -4.22
N GLU A 24 -8.39 -16.63 -4.68
CA GLU A 24 -7.25 -17.27 -4.00
C GLU A 24 -6.02 -16.37 -4.01
N SER A 25 -5.65 -15.79 -5.16
CA SER A 25 -4.54 -14.85 -5.27
C SER A 25 -4.76 -13.62 -4.40
N VAL A 26 -5.97 -13.02 -4.43
CA VAL A 26 -6.26 -11.88 -3.56
C VAL A 26 -6.16 -12.25 -2.08
N ARG A 27 -6.71 -13.39 -1.66
CA ARG A 27 -6.59 -13.85 -0.27
C ARG A 27 -5.14 -14.09 0.13
N ARG A 28 -4.31 -14.62 -0.77
CA ARG A 28 -2.87 -14.84 -0.52
C ARG A 28 -2.14 -13.50 -0.36
N ILE A 29 -2.40 -12.54 -1.25
CA ILE A 29 -1.85 -11.19 -1.17
C ILE A 29 -2.20 -10.56 0.19
N MET A 30 -3.47 -10.60 0.58
CA MET A 30 -3.91 -10.00 1.85
C MET A 30 -3.36 -10.73 3.08
N ARG A 31 -3.27 -12.05 3.07
CA ARG A 31 -2.61 -12.81 4.16
C ARG A 31 -1.14 -12.41 4.31
N ASN A 32 -0.43 -12.19 3.22
CA ASN A 32 0.96 -11.76 3.28
C ASN A 32 1.09 -10.31 3.76
N ALA A 33 0.18 -9.41 3.37
CA ALA A 33 0.12 -8.05 3.90
C ALA A 33 0.02 -8.03 5.43
N LEU A 34 -0.80 -8.93 6.02
CA LEU A 34 -0.97 -9.07 7.46
C LEU A 34 0.28 -9.60 8.19
N ARG A 35 1.32 -10.05 7.47
CA ARG A 35 2.60 -10.48 8.06
C ARG A 35 3.61 -9.34 8.19
N GLY A 36 3.25 -8.14 7.78
CA GLY A 36 4.08 -6.96 7.99
C GLY A 36 4.40 -6.76 9.47
N PRO A 37 5.62 -6.32 9.82
CA PRO A 37 5.93 -5.98 11.19
C PRO A 37 5.12 -4.76 11.64
N SER A 38 4.90 -4.66 12.96
CA SER A 38 4.35 -3.43 13.54
C SER A 38 4.98 -3.15 14.91
N ALA A 39 5.22 -1.87 15.19
CA ALA A 39 5.79 -1.43 16.45
C ALA A 39 4.97 -1.97 17.63
N GLY A 40 5.62 -2.64 18.57
CA GLY A 40 4.95 -3.27 19.71
C GLY A 40 3.92 -4.35 19.36
N PHE A 41 3.92 -4.84 18.13
CA PHE A 41 2.89 -5.73 17.58
C PHE A 41 1.49 -5.11 17.65
N SER A 42 1.40 -3.80 17.37
CA SER A 42 0.14 -3.04 17.43
C SER A 42 -0.86 -3.44 16.36
N GLN A 43 -0.41 -3.96 15.21
CA GLN A 43 -1.25 -4.44 14.11
C GLN A 43 -2.29 -3.40 13.65
N GLY A 44 -1.89 -2.11 13.66
CA GLY A 44 -2.77 -0.99 13.35
C GLY A 44 -2.88 -0.70 11.85
N GLN A 45 -3.09 -1.75 11.05
CA GLN A 45 -3.40 -1.63 9.63
C GLN A 45 -4.75 -2.29 9.32
N ALA A 46 -5.52 -1.65 8.43
CA ALA A 46 -6.76 -2.19 7.90
C ALA A 46 -6.76 -2.08 6.38
N PHE A 47 -7.57 -2.88 5.71
CA PHE A 47 -7.62 -2.94 4.25
C PHE A 47 -9.05 -3.05 3.75
N LEU A 48 -9.41 -2.21 2.79
CA LEU A 48 -10.63 -2.33 2.01
C LEU A 48 -10.28 -2.88 0.63
N VAL A 49 -10.88 -4.01 0.25
CA VAL A 49 -10.67 -4.64 -1.06
C VAL A 49 -11.90 -4.40 -1.92
N LEU A 50 -11.72 -3.74 -3.06
CA LEU A 50 -12.78 -3.33 -3.97
C LEU A 50 -12.66 -4.03 -5.31
N ARG A 51 -13.80 -4.43 -5.89
CA ARG A 51 -13.94 -5.03 -7.20
C ARG A 51 -15.24 -4.56 -7.86
N GLY A 52 -15.37 -4.77 -9.17
CA GLY A 52 -16.59 -4.47 -9.90
C GLY A 52 -17.08 -3.03 -9.66
N GLU A 53 -18.36 -2.89 -9.35
CA GLU A 53 -19.03 -1.59 -9.17
C GLU A 53 -18.42 -0.77 -8.02
N GLU A 54 -18.02 -1.42 -6.93
CA GLU A 54 -17.40 -0.72 -5.79
C GLU A 54 -16.04 -0.11 -6.17
N LYS A 55 -15.25 -0.80 -6.98
CA LYS A 55 -14.01 -0.27 -7.52
C LYS A 55 -14.27 0.94 -8.44
N GLU A 56 -15.27 0.86 -9.31
CA GLU A 56 -15.64 2.00 -10.17
C GLU A 56 -16.11 3.18 -9.34
N ARG A 57 -16.95 2.95 -8.33
CA ARG A 57 -17.37 3.97 -7.38
C ARG A 57 -16.20 4.68 -6.71
N PHE A 58 -15.16 3.93 -6.29
CA PHE A 58 -13.94 4.54 -5.75
C PHE A 58 -13.26 5.45 -6.78
N HIS A 59 -13.11 4.99 -8.02
CA HIS A 59 -12.47 5.77 -9.08
C HIS A 59 -13.25 7.02 -9.51
N ASP A 60 -14.55 7.05 -9.28
CA ASP A 60 -15.38 8.24 -9.54
C ASP A 60 -15.25 9.29 -8.43
N LEU A 61 -14.87 8.88 -7.22
CA LEU A 61 -14.65 9.76 -6.07
C LEU A 61 -13.24 10.35 -6.03
N VAL A 62 -12.24 9.59 -6.49
CA VAL A 62 -10.82 9.97 -6.38
C VAL A 62 -10.33 10.55 -7.70
N ARG A 63 -9.74 11.73 -7.65
CA ARG A 63 -9.16 12.38 -8.83
C ARG A 63 -8.03 11.53 -9.42
N PRO A 64 -7.97 11.43 -10.77
CA PRO A 64 -6.98 10.58 -11.43
C PRO A 64 -5.57 11.22 -11.37
N TRP A 65 -4.85 11.01 -10.28
CA TRP A 65 -3.43 11.37 -10.13
C TRP A 65 -2.51 10.42 -10.90
N THR A 66 -3.02 9.24 -11.20
CA THR A 66 -2.30 8.21 -11.97
C THR A 66 -2.95 8.01 -13.32
N ALA A 67 -2.19 7.39 -14.22
CA ALA A 67 -2.69 7.08 -15.55
C ALA A 67 -4.09 6.43 -15.48
N ARG A 68 -5.00 6.89 -16.33
CA ARG A 68 -6.37 6.32 -16.46
C ARG A 68 -6.38 4.80 -16.60
N SER A 69 -5.29 4.26 -17.12
CA SER A 69 -5.07 2.83 -17.30
C SER A 69 -5.01 2.02 -15.99
N ALA A 70 -4.70 2.63 -14.84
CA ALA A 70 -4.78 1.93 -13.54
C ALA A 70 -6.24 1.58 -13.16
N ARG A 71 -7.22 2.31 -13.71
CA ARG A 71 -8.65 2.05 -13.52
C ARG A 71 -9.09 0.68 -14.12
N THR A 72 -8.37 0.18 -15.12
CA THR A 72 -8.67 -1.12 -15.73
C THR A 72 -8.32 -2.32 -14.85
N ALA A 73 -7.49 -2.13 -13.80
CA ALA A 73 -7.15 -3.20 -12.88
C ALA A 73 -8.41 -3.80 -12.23
N PRO A 74 -8.57 -5.14 -12.20
CA PRO A 74 -9.77 -5.80 -11.68
C PRO A 74 -9.90 -5.72 -10.15
N VAL A 75 -8.82 -5.42 -9.44
CA VAL A 75 -8.80 -5.34 -7.97
C VAL A 75 -8.16 -4.04 -7.52
N LEU A 76 -8.77 -3.40 -6.52
CA LEU A 76 -8.22 -2.27 -5.82
C LEU A 76 -8.17 -2.57 -4.31
N VAL A 77 -7.07 -2.24 -3.66
CA VAL A 77 -6.91 -2.34 -2.20
C VAL A 77 -6.61 -0.96 -1.65
N VAL A 78 -7.40 -0.50 -0.69
CA VAL A 78 -7.14 0.73 0.06
C VAL A 78 -6.60 0.36 1.44
N PRO A 79 -5.30 0.59 1.72
CA PRO A 79 -4.71 0.40 3.03
C PRO A 79 -4.98 1.61 3.93
N PHE A 80 -5.31 1.34 5.18
CA PHE A 80 -5.56 2.34 6.22
C PHE A 80 -4.56 2.17 7.36
N ALA A 81 -4.06 3.29 7.87
CA ALA A 81 -3.33 3.37 9.12
C ALA A 81 -4.31 3.68 10.26
N VAL A 82 -4.23 2.90 11.34
CA VAL A 82 -5.07 3.04 12.54
C VAL A 82 -4.18 3.46 13.69
N LYS A 83 -4.03 4.77 13.89
CA LYS A 83 -3.16 5.35 14.93
C LYS A 83 -3.53 4.86 16.32
N ASP A 84 -4.81 4.84 16.64
CA ASP A 84 -5.29 4.48 17.97
C ASP A 84 -4.87 3.07 18.41
N ALA A 85 -4.71 2.14 17.48
CA ALA A 85 -4.17 0.82 17.79
C ALA A 85 -2.74 0.86 18.39
N TYR A 86 -1.93 1.84 17.97
CA TYR A 86 -0.59 2.05 18.51
C TYR A 86 -0.65 2.74 19.87
N LEU A 87 -1.44 3.80 20.01
CA LEU A 87 -1.59 4.53 21.26
C LEU A 87 -2.13 3.61 22.35
N ASP A 88 -3.16 2.82 22.05
CA ASP A 88 -3.74 1.83 22.96
C ASP A 88 -2.76 0.72 23.34
N ARG A 89 -1.98 0.21 22.36
CA ARG A 89 -0.99 -0.83 22.64
C ARG A 89 0.13 -0.33 23.56
N TYR A 90 0.59 0.89 23.35
CA TYR A 90 1.66 1.47 24.17
C TYR A 90 1.19 2.01 25.50
N ALA A 91 -0.11 2.23 25.70
CA ALA A 91 -0.72 2.51 27.00
C ALA A 91 -0.85 1.26 27.90
N GLN A 92 -0.55 0.06 27.38
CA GLN A 92 -0.58 -1.16 28.20
C GLN A 92 0.54 -1.16 29.26
N PRO A 93 0.34 -1.85 30.41
CA PRO A 93 1.31 -1.84 31.51
C PRO A 93 2.71 -2.27 31.15
N ASP A 94 2.87 -3.17 30.18
CA ASP A 94 4.16 -3.66 29.69
C ASP A 94 4.95 -2.63 28.84
N LYS A 95 4.29 -1.54 28.41
CA LYS A 95 4.89 -0.44 27.61
C LYS A 95 5.11 0.82 28.42
N GLY A 96 4.27 1.12 29.40
CA GLY A 96 4.45 2.20 30.36
C GLY A 96 4.07 3.60 29.87
N TRP A 97 3.51 3.79 28.70
CA TRP A 97 3.02 5.08 28.20
C TRP A 97 1.54 5.23 28.51
N THR A 98 1.22 5.65 29.74
CA THR A 98 -0.15 5.62 30.27
C THR A 98 -1.06 6.72 29.73
N ASP A 99 -0.52 7.72 29.08
CA ASP A 99 -1.21 8.93 28.62
C ASP A 99 -1.66 8.88 27.13
N ARG A 100 -1.33 7.80 26.41
CA ARG A 100 -1.55 7.71 24.95
C ARG A 100 -0.95 8.87 24.14
N GLY A 101 0.12 9.51 24.66
CA GLY A 101 0.73 10.68 24.05
C GLY A 101 1.39 10.38 22.71
N GLU A 102 1.06 11.18 21.69
CA GLU A 102 1.69 11.08 20.36
C GLU A 102 3.12 11.59 20.38
N GLU A 103 3.48 12.48 21.30
CA GLU A 103 4.80 13.07 21.48
C GLU A 103 5.90 12.05 21.84
N HIS A 104 5.51 10.86 22.31
CA HIS A 104 6.45 9.76 22.55
C HIS A 104 6.97 9.10 21.26
N TRP A 105 6.30 9.36 20.14
CA TRP A 105 6.63 8.74 18.87
C TRP A 105 7.56 9.64 18.05
N PRO A 106 8.83 9.23 17.80
CA PRO A 106 9.76 10.04 17.01
C PRO A 106 9.35 10.15 15.53
N VAL A 107 8.56 9.18 15.06
CA VAL A 107 7.93 9.16 13.74
C VAL A 107 6.58 8.44 13.85
N PRO A 108 5.62 8.72 12.96
CA PRO A 108 4.30 8.08 12.98
C PRO A 108 4.36 6.64 12.46
N PHE A 109 4.71 5.69 13.32
CA PHE A 109 4.91 4.28 12.95
C PHE A 109 3.67 3.61 12.33
N TRP A 110 2.47 4.09 12.63
CA TRP A 110 1.23 3.60 11.99
C TRP A 110 1.25 3.75 10.46
N TYR A 111 1.86 4.81 9.91
CA TYR A 111 2.05 4.93 8.46
C TYR A 111 3.22 4.10 7.94
N VAL A 112 4.32 4.04 8.70
CA VAL A 112 5.51 3.26 8.32
C VAL A 112 5.15 1.79 8.17
N ASP A 113 4.50 1.23 9.18
CA ASP A 113 4.16 -0.20 9.24
C ASP A 113 3.09 -0.55 8.20
N THR A 114 2.09 0.33 8.01
CA THR A 114 1.11 0.17 6.92
C THR A 114 1.80 0.22 5.54
N GLY A 115 2.80 1.08 5.36
CA GLY A 115 3.64 1.12 4.15
C GLY A 115 4.44 -0.16 3.93
N MET A 116 4.93 -0.81 5.00
CA MET A 116 5.57 -2.13 4.91
C MET A 116 4.58 -3.21 4.46
N ALA A 117 3.34 -3.17 4.95
CA ALA A 117 2.28 -4.06 4.48
C ALA A 117 1.94 -3.82 3.01
N VAL A 118 1.90 -2.56 2.55
CA VAL A 118 1.74 -2.23 1.12
C VAL A 118 2.89 -2.81 0.29
N LEU A 119 4.13 -2.75 0.76
CA LEU A 119 5.24 -3.37 0.05
C LEU A 119 5.05 -4.88 -0.10
N LEU A 120 4.55 -5.57 0.94
CA LEU A 120 4.23 -7.00 0.87
C LEU A 120 3.11 -7.30 -0.14
N ILE A 121 2.10 -6.43 -0.26
CA ILE A 121 1.07 -6.53 -1.32
C ILE A 121 1.74 -6.48 -2.70
N LEU A 122 2.59 -5.48 -2.95
CA LEU A 122 3.28 -5.31 -4.23
C LEU A 122 4.20 -6.48 -4.58
N GLN A 123 4.92 -7.02 -3.61
CA GLN A 123 5.80 -8.17 -3.79
C GLN A 123 5.03 -9.46 -4.03
N THR A 124 3.96 -9.69 -3.26
CA THR A 124 3.13 -10.89 -3.44
C THR A 124 2.41 -10.85 -4.79
N ALA A 125 1.96 -9.69 -5.26
CA ALA A 125 1.39 -9.57 -6.60
C ALA A 125 2.38 -10.06 -7.67
N VAL A 126 3.66 -9.69 -7.57
CA VAL A 126 4.71 -10.18 -8.48
C VAL A 126 4.91 -11.69 -8.36
N ASP A 127 4.90 -12.23 -7.16
CA ASP A 127 5.03 -13.69 -6.92
C ASP A 127 3.85 -14.48 -7.49
N GLU A 128 2.66 -13.87 -7.50
CA GLU A 128 1.44 -14.41 -8.13
C GLU A 128 1.40 -14.20 -9.67
N GLY A 129 2.45 -13.63 -10.27
CA GLY A 129 2.47 -13.32 -11.72
C GLY A 129 1.65 -12.10 -12.11
N LEU A 130 1.25 -11.28 -11.14
CA LEU A 130 0.43 -10.09 -11.33
C LEU A 130 1.28 -8.80 -11.36
N GLY A 131 0.70 -7.76 -11.95
CA GLY A 131 1.18 -6.39 -11.83
C GLY A 131 0.45 -5.64 -10.72
N ALA A 132 1.13 -4.64 -10.14
CA ALA A 132 0.49 -3.73 -9.19
C ALA A 132 1.07 -2.33 -9.27
N VAL A 133 0.26 -1.33 -8.88
CA VAL A 133 0.70 0.05 -8.68
C VAL A 133 0.11 0.61 -7.39
N TYR A 134 0.96 1.25 -6.59
CA TYR A 134 0.55 2.06 -5.44
C TYR A 134 0.47 3.53 -5.86
N PHE A 135 -0.62 4.21 -5.48
CA PHE A 135 -0.83 5.63 -5.78
C PHE A 135 -1.52 6.34 -4.61
N GLY A 136 -1.35 7.67 -4.53
CA GLY A 136 -1.94 8.49 -3.50
C GLY A 136 -3.43 8.76 -3.72
N ILE A 137 -4.14 9.05 -2.62
CA ILE A 137 -5.48 9.65 -2.59
C ILE A 137 -5.29 11.11 -2.21
N GLY A 138 -5.95 12.03 -2.91
CA GLY A 138 -5.89 13.45 -2.57
C GLY A 138 -6.52 13.70 -1.18
N ALA A 139 -5.94 14.60 -0.40
CA ALA A 139 -6.47 14.93 0.93
C ALA A 139 -7.93 15.37 0.87
N GLU A 140 -8.30 16.05 -0.20
CA GLU A 140 -9.67 16.51 -0.48
C GLU A 140 -10.67 15.40 -0.82
N ASP A 141 -10.18 14.21 -1.20
CA ASP A 141 -11.02 13.08 -1.60
C ASP A 141 -11.21 12.07 -0.45
N VAL A 142 -10.45 12.18 0.66
CA VAL A 142 -10.45 11.24 1.78
C VAL A 142 -11.81 11.09 2.44
N ASP A 143 -12.46 12.22 2.73
CA ASP A 143 -13.75 12.20 3.43
C ASP A 143 -14.84 11.58 2.54
N ALA A 144 -14.83 11.86 1.24
CA ALA A 144 -15.76 11.23 0.29
C ALA A 144 -15.56 9.71 0.21
N VAL A 145 -14.32 9.23 0.25
CA VAL A 145 -14.01 7.79 0.30
C VAL A 145 -14.50 7.18 1.60
N ARG A 146 -14.25 7.82 2.75
CA ARG A 146 -14.72 7.33 4.05
C ARG A 146 -16.23 7.19 4.09
N GLU A 147 -16.95 8.24 3.69
CA GLU A 147 -18.41 8.26 3.68
C GLU A 147 -18.97 7.17 2.75
N ALA A 148 -18.45 7.08 1.52
CA ALA A 148 -18.93 6.15 0.52
C ALA A 148 -18.80 4.68 0.93
N PHE A 149 -17.74 4.34 1.67
CA PHE A 149 -17.44 2.95 2.05
C PHE A 149 -17.62 2.65 3.54
N GLY A 150 -18.18 3.56 4.31
CA GLY A 150 -18.43 3.37 5.75
C GLY A 150 -17.15 3.19 6.55
N VAL A 151 -16.05 3.83 6.16
CA VAL A 151 -14.76 3.72 6.85
C VAL A 151 -14.78 4.51 8.14
N PRO A 152 -14.39 3.92 9.30
CA PRO A 152 -14.33 4.65 10.56
C PRO A 152 -13.41 5.88 10.51
N ALA A 153 -13.72 6.89 11.30
CA ALA A 153 -13.00 8.17 11.30
C ALA A 153 -11.54 8.07 11.76
N ASP A 154 -11.21 7.06 12.54
CA ASP A 154 -9.87 6.75 13.04
C ASP A 154 -9.01 5.95 12.06
N HIS A 155 -9.55 5.61 10.88
CA HIS A 155 -8.85 4.89 9.82
C HIS A 155 -8.43 5.86 8.72
N GLU A 156 -7.12 6.09 8.59
CA GLU A 156 -6.57 7.01 7.60
C GLU A 156 -6.04 6.26 6.37
N PRO A 157 -6.60 6.52 5.16
CA PRO A 157 -6.09 5.89 3.94
C PRO A 157 -4.71 6.46 3.61
N ILE A 158 -3.72 5.60 3.40
CA ILE A 158 -2.37 6.03 2.99
C ILE A 158 -2.18 6.04 1.47
N GLY A 159 -3.19 5.65 0.73
CA GLY A 159 -3.20 5.54 -0.73
C GLY A 159 -4.03 4.36 -1.18
N ALA A 160 -3.83 3.90 -2.43
CA ALA A 160 -4.50 2.73 -2.97
C ALA A 160 -3.54 1.88 -3.83
N VAL A 161 -3.80 0.58 -3.91
CA VAL A 161 -3.04 -0.37 -4.73
C VAL A 161 -3.98 -0.99 -5.76
N ALA A 162 -3.76 -0.70 -7.04
CA ALA A 162 -4.42 -1.40 -8.14
C ALA A 162 -3.64 -2.67 -8.49
N ILE A 163 -4.34 -3.80 -8.69
CA ILE A 163 -3.75 -5.12 -8.91
C ILE A 163 -4.47 -5.81 -10.09
N GLY A 164 -3.72 -6.40 -10.99
CA GLY A 164 -4.25 -7.11 -12.16
C GLY A 164 -3.17 -7.72 -13.03
N HIS A 165 -3.56 -8.30 -14.16
CA HIS A 165 -2.62 -8.75 -15.18
C HIS A 165 -2.11 -7.54 -15.96
N GLY A 166 -0.79 -7.38 -16.07
CA GLY A 166 -0.18 -6.26 -16.77
C GLY A 166 -0.45 -6.33 -18.29
N ALA A 167 -0.95 -5.25 -18.87
CA ALA A 167 -1.20 -5.15 -20.32
C ALA A 167 0.07 -4.87 -21.13
N GLU A 168 1.15 -4.40 -20.48
CA GLU A 168 2.40 -4.04 -21.12
C GLU A 168 3.58 -4.79 -20.50
N GLU A 169 4.49 -5.24 -21.33
CA GLU A 169 5.80 -5.70 -20.88
C GLU A 169 6.73 -4.50 -20.68
N GLY A 170 7.48 -4.50 -19.56
CA GLY A 170 8.47 -3.46 -19.30
C GLY A 170 7.93 -2.29 -18.47
N VAL A 171 8.67 -1.19 -18.46
CA VAL A 171 8.33 0.05 -17.75
C VAL A 171 7.60 0.96 -18.73
N SER A 172 6.42 1.48 -18.32
CA SER A 172 5.64 2.38 -19.17
C SER A 172 6.48 3.53 -19.72
N PRO A 173 6.32 3.89 -21.01
CA PRO A 173 7.00 5.05 -21.59
C PRO A 173 6.78 6.31 -20.75
N GLY A 174 7.84 7.10 -20.55
CA GLY A 174 7.79 8.34 -19.74
C GLY A 174 7.77 8.12 -18.23
N ALA A 175 7.81 6.88 -17.74
CA ALA A 175 7.94 6.61 -16.31
C ALA A 175 9.28 7.14 -15.76
N SER A 176 9.25 7.68 -14.54
CA SER A 176 10.43 8.27 -13.89
C SER A 176 11.68 7.37 -13.89
N PRO A 177 11.59 6.03 -13.73
CA PRO A 177 12.76 5.15 -13.82
C PRO A 177 13.47 5.16 -15.18
N ASN A 178 12.78 5.55 -16.26
CA ASN A 178 13.39 5.66 -17.59
C ASN A 178 14.22 6.94 -17.78
N THR A 179 13.90 7.98 -16.99
CA THR A 179 14.53 9.31 -17.08
C THR A 179 15.43 9.63 -15.88
N ARG A 180 15.23 8.95 -14.75
CA ARG A 180 15.98 9.13 -13.51
C ARG A 180 16.51 7.78 -13.06
N GLY A 181 17.81 7.58 -13.15
CA GLY A 181 18.46 6.40 -12.59
C GLY A 181 18.29 6.29 -11.06
N ARG A 182 18.57 5.12 -10.50
CA ARG A 182 18.76 4.99 -9.06
C ARG A 182 19.97 5.80 -8.63
N ARG A 183 19.90 6.38 -7.45
CA ARG A 183 21.09 7.01 -6.84
C ARG A 183 22.19 5.95 -6.68
N PRO A 184 23.47 6.34 -6.85
CA PRO A 184 24.61 5.46 -6.58
C PRO A 184 24.55 4.90 -5.15
N PHE A 185 25.01 3.66 -5.01
CA PHE A 185 24.97 2.96 -3.71
C PHE A 185 25.67 3.76 -2.61
N ASP A 186 26.87 4.25 -2.90
CA ASP A 186 27.73 4.96 -1.93
C ASP A 186 27.19 6.35 -1.52
N GLU A 187 26.22 6.89 -2.28
CA GLU A 187 25.53 8.13 -1.89
C GLU A 187 24.42 7.92 -0.85
N VAL A 188 23.94 6.70 -0.69
CA VAL A 188 22.76 6.39 0.15
C VAL A 188 23.04 5.35 1.23
N VAL A 189 24.17 4.64 1.13
CA VAL A 189 24.57 3.63 2.11
C VAL A 189 25.93 3.99 2.70
N HIS A 190 25.97 4.20 3.98
CA HIS A 190 27.18 4.57 4.73
C HIS A 190 27.49 3.50 5.76
N PHE A 191 28.73 3.04 5.83
CA PHE A 191 29.20 2.04 6.78
C PHE A 191 29.89 2.69 7.97
N GLY A 192 29.34 2.47 9.17
CA GLY A 192 29.93 2.90 10.43
C GLY A 192 29.71 4.36 10.78
N ARG A 193 29.69 5.27 9.81
CA ARG A 193 29.44 6.73 10.02
C ARG A 193 28.88 7.35 8.74
N TRP A 194 28.18 8.45 8.91
CA TRP A 194 27.69 9.28 7.81
C TRP A 194 28.83 10.04 7.14
#